data_16dd824356f025470d93cb85bc571ba2
#
_entry.id   16dd824356f025470d93cb85bc571ba2
#
_cell.length_a   1.000
_cell.length_b   1.000
_cell.length_c   1.000
_cell.angle_alpha   90.00
_cell.angle_beta   90.00
_cell.angle_gamma   90.00
#
_symmetry.space_group_name_H-M   'P 1'
#
loop_
_entity.id
_entity.type
_entity.pdbx_description
1 polymer ?
#
loop_
_entity_poly.entity_id
_entity_poly.type
_entity_poly.pdbx_seq_one_letter_code
_entity_poly.pdbx_strand_id
1 'polypeptide(L)'
;MSKTKSILLINGPNLNLLGTREPAIYGSTTLSDVISSATEQCAKLSIQFSHSQSNHEGVLVDRIHEARGSVDFIVINPGAFTHTSVALRDALSGVDIPFVEVHISNIHKREAFRHHSYLSDKAEAVICGLGVFGYEAAIEYAARFLEKKEKDDEKARL
;
A
#
# COMPACT_ATOMS: atom_id res chain seq x y z
N MET A 1 13.95 -8.63 22.93
CA MET A 1 12.96 -7.60 22.56
C MET A 1 12.73 -7.65 21.06
N SER A 2 11.47 -7.61 20.65
CA SER A 2 11.14 -7.54 19.24
C SER A 2 11.43 -6.12 18.70
N LYS A 3 11.95 -6.07 17.49
CA LYS A 3 12.17 -4.81 16.77
C LYS A 3 10.83 -4.17 16.43
N THR A 4 10.74 -2.85 16.53
CA THR A 4 9.57 -2.09 16.08
C THR A 4 9.32 -2.36 14.59
N LYS A 5 8.09 -2.71 14.25
CA LYS A 5 7.68 -2.97 12.87
C LYS A 5 7.50 -1.67 12.11
N SER A 6 7.69 -1.73 10.82
CA SER A 6 7.62 -0.56 9.93
C SER A 6 6.73 -0.85 8.72
N ILE A 7 5.81 0.07 8.45
CA ILE A 7 4.93 0.03 7.27
C ILE A 7 5.23 1.25 6.41
N LEU A 8 5.37 1.03 5.11
CA LEU A 8 5.50 2.06 4.09
C LEU A 8 4.21 2.12 3.25
N LEU A 9 3.60 3.29 3.16
CA LEU A 9 2.49 3.56 2.26
C LEU A 9 3.00 4.25 1.01
N ILE A 10 2.76 3.65 -0.16
CA ILE A 10 3.13 4.21 -1.46
C ILE A 10 1.86 4.55 -2.24
N ASN A 11 1.81 5.78 -2.75
CA ASN A 11 0.73 6.25 -3.60
C ASN A 11 1.28 6.63 -4.98
N GLY A 12 0.65 6.14 -6.02
CA GLY A 12 1.02 6.38 -7.41
C GLY A 12 0.45 7.66 -8.01
N PRO A 13 0.38 7.71 -9.35
CA PRO A 13 0.06 8.93 -10.07
C PRO A 13 -1.35 9.42 -9.78
N ASN A 14 -1.48 10.73 -9.78
CA ASN A 14 -2.72 11.48 -9.59
C ASN A 14 -3.33 11.39 -8.19
N LEU A 15 -2.77 10.61 -7.27
CA LEU A 15 -3.28 10.54 -5.89
C LEU A 15 -2.99 11.80 -5.09
N ASN A 16 -2.04 12.61 -5.53
CA ASN A 16 -1.85 13.96 -5.00
C ASN A 16 -3.08 14.87 -5.21
N LEU A 17 -3.95 14.50 -6.17
CA LEU A 17 -5.19 15.25 -6.47
C LEU A 17 -6.41 14.69 -5.73
N LEU A 18 -6.23 13.70 -4.86
CA LEU A 18 -7.31 13.09 -4.11
C LEU A 18 -8.09 14.15 -3.33
N GLY A 19 -9.43 14.06 -3.39
CA GLY A 19 -10.33 15.03 -2.75
C GLY A 19 -10.66 16.23 -3.62
N THR A 20 -9.89 16.48 -4.68
CA THR A 20 -10.11 17.60 -5.63
C THR A 20 -10.49 17.11 -7.01
N ARG A 21 -10.34 15.80 -7.28
CA ARG A 21 -10.57 15.15 -8.56
C ARG A 21 -11.72 14.17 -8.44
N GLU A 22 -12.70 14.27 -9.34
CA GLU A 22 -13.85 13.36 -9.42
C GLU A 22 -14.46 13.03 -8.04
N PRO A 23 -15.01 14.04 -7.29
CA PRO A 23 -15.50 13.83 -5.93
C PRO A 23 -16.61 12.77 -5.83
N ALA A 24 -17.39 12.58 -6.90
CA ALA A 24 -18.44 11.56 -6.95
C ALA A 24 -17.88 10.13 -6.84
N ILE A 25 -16.61 9.92 -7.24
CA ILE A 25 -15.95 8.60 -7.19
C ILE A 25 -15.09 8.48 -5.93
N TYR A 26 -14.29 9.50 -5.62
CA TYR A 26 -13.24 9.45 -4.59
C TYR A 26 -13.59 10.19 -3.30
N GLY A 27 -14.70 10.99 -3.28
CA GLY A 27 -15.08 11.82 -2.15
C GLY A 27 -14.19 13.06 -2.01
N SER A 28 -14.32 13.79 -0.89
CA SER A 28 -13.60 15.04 -0.61
C SER A 28 -12.38 14.86 0.31
N THR A 29 -12.14 13.67 0.82
CA THR A 29 -10.97 13.37 1.66
C THR A 29 -9.70 13.51 0.82
N THR A 30 -8.75 14.31 1.29
CA THR A 30 -7.48 14.55 0.58
C THR A 30 -6.45 13.48 0.91
N LEU A 31 -5.37 13.43 0.12
CA LEU A 31 -4.23 12.55 0.44
C LEU A 31 -3.61 12.94 1.79
N SER A 32 -3.53 14.23 2.10
CA SER A 32 -3.04 14.70 3.40
C SER A 32 -3.89 14.13 4.55
N ASP A 33 -5.20 14.07 4.39
CA ASP A 33 -6.11 13.48 5.38
C ASP A 33 -5.84 11.98 5.54
N VAL A 34 -5.63 11.28 4.45
CA VAL A 34 -5.29 9.84 4.45
C VAL A 34 -3.98 9.62 5.21
N ILE A 35 -2.96 10.41 4.93
CA ILE A 35 -1.66 10.30 5.57
C ILE A 35 -1.76 10.58 7.08
N SER A 36 -2.50 11.62 7.47
CA SER A 36 -2.73 11.93 8.89
C SER A 36 -3.41 10.79 9.62
N SER A 37 -4.46 10.22 9.03
CA SER A 37 -5.18 9.08 9.61
C SER A 37 -4.29 7.84 9.71
N ALA A 38 -3.51 7.57 8.69
CA ALA A 38 -2.59 6.43 8.67
C ALA A 38 -1.48 6.58 9.73
N THR A 39 -0.94 7.78 9.88
CA THR A 39 0.07 8.10 10.90
C THR A 39 -0.49 7.80 12.30
N GLU A 40 -1.70 8.29 12.57
CA GLU A 40 -2.37 8.07 13.85
C GLU A 40 -2.66 6.59 14.10
N GLN A 41 -3.15 5.89 13.08
CA GLN A 41 -3.45 4.46 13.16
C GLN A 41 -2.19 3.66 13.49
N CYS A 42 -1.08 3.91 12.80
CA CYS A 42 0.18 3.23 13.05
C CYS A 42 0.76 3.55 14.42
N ALA A 43 0.62 4.80 14.89
CA ALA A 43 1.06 5.18 16.23
C ALA A 43 0.31 4.37 17.30
N LYS A 44 -1.00 4.20 17.17
CA LYS A 44 -1.81 3.39 18.09
C LYS A 44 -1.42 1.90 18.08
N LEU A 45 -0.92 1.42 16.94
CA LEU A 45 -0.45 0.03 16.78
C LEU A 45 1.02 -0.16 17.14
N SER A 46 1.70 0.91 17.57
CA SER A 46 3.14 0.92 17.84
C SER A 46 3.97 0.50 16.64
N ILE A 47 3.57 0.95 15.45
CA ILE A 47 4.23 0.68 14.18
C ILE A 47 4.82 1.98 13.64
N GLN A 48 6.06 1.93 13.15
CA GLN A 48 6.68 3.04 12.44
C GLN A 48 6.01 3.20 11.08
N PHE A 49 5.68 4.43 10.71
CA PHE A 49 5.01 4.71 9.46
C PHE A 49 5.84 5.66 8.60
N SER A 50 5.96 5.31 7.33
CA SER A 50 6.53 6.19 6.32
C SER A 50 5.62 6.17 5.08
N HIS A 51 5.71 7.21 4.28
CA HIS A 51 4.85 7.33 3.10
C HIS A 51 5.56 8.05 1.96
N SER A 52 5.07 7.82 0.74
CA SER A 52 5.60 8.45 -0.46
C SER A 52 4.49 8.54 -1.49
N GLN A 53 4.50 9.59 -2.30
CA GLN A 53 3.60 9.73 -3.45
C GLN A 53 4.42 10.27 -4.62
N SER A 54 4.21 9.73 -5.81
CA SER A 54 4.83 10.26 -7.03
C SER A 54 3.99 9.94 -8.26
N ASN A 55 4.08 10.83 -9.24
CA ASN A 55 3.54 10.61 -10.58
C ASN A 55 4.57 9.91 -11.50
N HIS A 56 5.79 9.70 -11.02
CA HIS A 56 6.89 9.15 -11.80
C HIS A 56 7.17 7.72 -11.40
N GLU A 57 7.08 6.81 -12.37
CA GLU A 57 7.31 5.38 -12.14
C GLU A 57 8.68 5.09 -11.54
N GLY A 58 9.73 5.71 -12.07
CA GLY A 58 11.10 5.51 -11.58
C GLY A 58 11.29 5.94 -10.13
N VAL A 59 10.64 7.01 -9.71
CA VAL A 59 10.68 7.47 -8.31
C VAL A 59 10.05 6.42 -7.38
N LEU A 60 8.94 5.81 -7.81
CA LEU A 60 8.27 4.77 -7.04
C LEU A 60 9.13 3.50 -6.97
N VAL A 61 9.75 3.11 -8.08
CA VAL A 61 10.69 1.97 -8.13
C VAL A 61 11.84 2.20 -7.14
N ASP A 62 12.46 3.37 -7.18
CA ASP A 62 13.57 3.71 -6.27
C ASP A 62 13.12 3.68 -4.81
N ARG A 63 11.91 4.20 -4.53
CA ARG A 63 11.39 4.19 -3.15
C ARG A 63 11.17 2.77 -2.63
N ILE A 64 10.71 1.87 -3.49
CA ILE A 64 10.57 0.45 -3.14
C ILE A 64 11.94 -0.16 -2.84
N HIS A 65 12.95 0.12 -3.67
CA HIS A 65 14.30 -0.37 -3.45
C HIS A 65 14.88 0.11 -2.11
N GLU A 66 14.65 1.37 -1.75
CA GLU A 66 15.11 1.96 -0.49
C GLU A 66 14.46 1.30 0.74
N ALA A 67 13.29 0.70 0.58
CA ALA A 67 12.59 0.03 1.66
C ALA A 67 13.28 -1.26 2.11
N ARG A 68 14.13 -1.82 1.27
CA ARG A 68 14.81 -3.10 1.56
C ARG A 68 15.66 -2.97 2.81
N GLY A 69 15.42 -3.86 3.78
CA GLY A 69 16.15 -3.89 5.05
C GLY A 69 15.61 -2.95 6.12
N SER A 70 14.67 -2.06 5.80
CA SER A 70 14.13 -1.10 6.77
C SER A 70 12.60 -1.13 6.91
N VAL A 71 11.89 -1.68 5.93
CA VAL A 71 10.42 -1.75 5.94
C VAL A 71 9.98 -3.20 6.00
N ASP A 72 9.00 -3.49 6.84
CA ASP A 72 8.50 -4.84 7.04
C ASP A 72 7.28 -5.15 6.18
N PHE A 73 6.51 -4.14 5.79
CA PHE A 73 5.31 -4.31 4.98
C PHE A 73 5.03 -3.07 4.13
N ILE A 74 4.60 -3.27 2.90
CA ILE A 74 4.24 -2.19 1.99
C ILE A 74 2.74 -2.20 1.73
N VAL A 75 2.10 -1.04 1.88
CA VAL A 75 0.74 -0.79 1.40
C VAL A 75 0.89 0.09 0.17
N ILE A 76 0.44 -0.37 -0.98
CA ILE A 76 0.60 0.37 -2.23
C ILE A 76 -0.73 0.60 -2.93
N ASN A 77 -1.01 1.88 -3.19
CA ASN A 77 -2.03 2.28 -4.17
C ASN A 77 -1.31 2.74 -5.42
N PRO A 78 -1.15 1.86 -6.41
CA PRO A 78 -0.34 2.18 -7.59
C PRO A 78 -1.04 3.11 -8.57
N GLY A 79 -2.33 3.42 -8.32
CA GLY A 79 -3.11 4.16 -9.28
C GLY A 79 -3.15 3.45 -10.63
N ALA A 80 -3.09 4.21 -11.71
CA ALA A 80 -3.13 3.66 -13.06
C ALA A 80 -1.91 2.78 -13.39
N PHE A 81 -0.80 2.91 -12.68
CA PHE A 81 0.36 2.05 -12.92
C PHE A 81 0.09 0.57 -12.65
N THR A 82 -0.96 0.25 -11.89
CA THR A 82 -1.35 -1.16 -11.69
C THR A 82 -1.65 -1.86 -13.01
N HIS A 83 -2.15 -1.10 -14.01
CA HIS A 83 -2.56 -1.63 -15.31
C HIS A 83 -1.42 -1.64 -16.34
N THR A 84 -0.28 -1.03 -16.05
CA THR A 84 0.78 -0.79 -17.04
C THR A 84 2.18 -1.14 -16.58
N SER A 85 2.46 -1.16 -15.28
CA SER A 85 3.84 -1.20 -14.80
C SER A 85 4.34 -2.59 -14.43
N VAL A 86 5.06 -3.21 -15.35
CA VAL A 86 5.86 -4.40 -15.05
C VAL A 86 7.04 -4.01 -14.15
N ALA A 87 7.57 -2.78 -14.30
CA ALA A 87 8.69 -2.29 -13.49
C ALA A 87 8.36 -2.26 -11.99
N LEU A 88 7.16 -1.80 -11.62
CA LEU A 88 6.72 -1.84 -10.22
C LEU A 88 6.55 -3.27 -9.71
N ARG A 89 5.97 -4.15 -10.53
CA ARG A 89 5.88 -5.58 -10.22
C ARG A 89 7.24 -6.15 -9.88
N ASP A 90 8.23 -5.89 -10.73
CA ASP A 90 9.57 -6.44 -10.58
C ASP A 90 10.30 -5.84 -9.37
N ALA A 91 10.08 -4.55 -9.08
CA ALA A 91 10.63 -3.89 -7.90
C ALA A 91 10.11 -4.54 -6.60
N LEU A 92 8.79 -4.74 -6.52
CA LEU A 92 8.16 -5.38 -5.35
C LEU A 92 8.65 -6.83 -5.17
N SER A 93 8.77 -7.57 -6.26
CA SER A 93 9.32 -8.93 -6.22
C SER A 93 10.80 -8.93 -5.81
N GLY A 94 11.56 -7.96 -6.30
CA GLY A 94 12.99 -7.86 -6.05
C GLY A 94 13.36 -7.57 -4.60
N VAL A 95 12.57 -6.75 -3.91
CA VAL A 95 12.81 -6.46 -2.49
C VAL A 95 12.23 -7.54 -1.56
N ASP A 96 11.29 -8.33 -2.06
CA ASP A 96 10.64 -9.43 -1.33
C ASP A 96 10.04 -9.00 0.00
N ILE A 97 9.44 -7.82 0.03
CA ILE A 97 8.68 -7.32 1.17
C ILE A 97 7.20 -7.63 0.91
N PRO A 98 6.48 -8.23 1.87
CA PRO A 98 5.05 -8.48 1.67
C PRO A 98 4.28 -7.17 1.47
N PHE A 99 3.29 -7.19 0.59
CA PHE A 99 2.52 -5.99 0.32
C PHE A 99 1.04 -6.27 0.07
N VAL A 100 0.23 -5.24 0.27
CA VAL A 100 -1.19 -5.17 -0.09
C VAL A 100 -1.37 -4.13 -1.18
N GLU A 101 -2.12 -4.49 -2.21
CA GLU A 101 -2.55 -3.56 -3.25
C GLU A 101 -3.89 -2.95 -2.87
N VAL A 102 -3.99 -1.61 -2.88
CA VAL A 102 -5.21 -0.87 -2.53
C VAL A 102 -5.64 -0.01 -3.70
N HIS A 103 -6.93 -0.04 -3.98
CA HIS A 103 -7.61 0.87 -4.92
C HIS A 103 -8.82 1.48 -4.23
N ILE A 104 -8.97 2.79 -4.33
CA ILE A 104 -10.09 3.52 -3.72
C ILE A 104 -11.40 3.12 -4.38
N SER A 105 -11.44 3.14 -5.73
CA SER A 105 -12.61 2.70 -6.48
C SER A 105 -12.63 1.20 -6.67
N ASN A 106 -13.83 0.66 -6.96
CA ASN A 106 -13.91 -0.72 -7.42
C ASN A 106 -13.54 -0.74 -8.91
N ILE A 107 -12.32 -1.16 -9.20
CA ILE A 107 -11.79 -1.21 -10.58
C ILE A 107 -12.60 -2.12 -11.49
N HIS A 108 -13.32 -3.08 -10.94
CA HIS A 108 -14.17 -4.00 -11.71
C HIS A 108 -15.50 -3.38 -12.15
N LYS A 109 -15.86 -2.23 -11.58
CA LYS A 109 -17.02 -1.44 -11.99
C LYS A 109 -16.66 -0.32 -12.96
N ARG A 110 -15.42 -0.26 -13.40
CA ARG A 110 -14.90 0.76 -14.30
C ARG A 110 -14.62 0.14 -15.67
N GLU A 111 -13.90 0.86 -16.53
CA GLU A 111 -13.59 0.41 -17.89
C GLU A 111 -12.84 -0.93 -17.89
N ALA A 112 -13.07 -1.75 -18.90
CA ALA A 112 -12.48 -3.09 -18.99
C ALA A 112 -10.95 -3.10 -18.88
N PHE A 113 -10.27 -2.05 -19.38
CA PHE A 113 -8.81 -1.98 -19.31
C PHE A 113 -8.28 -1.81 -17.88
N ARG A 114 -9.15 -1.49 -16.91
CA ARG A 114 -8.78 -1.39 -15.49
C ARG A 114 -8.96 -2.70 -14.72
N HIS A 115 -9.47 -3.75 -15.36
CA HIS A 115 -9.76 -4.99 -14.65
C HIS A 115 -8.55 -5.85 -14.38
N HIS A 116 -7.42 -5.60 -15.05
CA HIS A 116 -6.18 -6.34 -14.87
C HIS A 116 -5.14 -5.51 -14.12
N SER A 117 -4.48 -6.14 -13.15
CA SER A 117 -3.35 -5.56 -12.42
C SER A 117 -2.12 -6.44 -12.60
N TYR A 118 -0.97 -5.81 -12.87
CA TYR A 118 0.31 -6.50 -12.89
C TYR A 118 0.86 -6.82 -11.50
N LEU A 119 0.20 -6.31 -10.44
CA LEU A 119 0.66 -6.47 -9.06
C LEU A 119 -0.14 -7.51 -8.28
N SER A 120 -1.41 -7.71 -8.61
CA SER A 120 -2.36 -8.44 -7.78
C SER A 120 -1.96 -9.89 -7.48
N ASP A 121 -1.34 -10.58 -8.43
CA ASP A 121 -0.91 -11.97 -8.24
C ASP A 121 0.32 -12.11 -7.34
N LYS A 122 1.00 -11.00 -7.03
CA LYS A 122 2.15 -10.95 -6.11
C LYS A 122 1.79 -10.43 -4.73
N ALA A 123 0.64 -9.77 -4.59
CA ALA A 123 0.18 -9.17 -3.35
C ALA A 123 -0.30 -10.23 -2.36
N GLU A 124 -0.13 -9.96 -1.06
CA GLU A 124 -0.74 -10.79 -0.02
C GLU A 124 -2.26 -10.64 0.00
N ALA A 125 -2.76 -9.46 -0.35
CA ALA A 125 -4.18 -9.17 -0.48
C ALA A 125 -4.40 -8.00 -1.44
N VAL A 126 -5.61 -7.95 -2.00
CA VAL A 126 -6.05 -6.85 -2.87
C VAL A 126 -7.32 -6.27 -2.26
N ILE A 127 -7.34 -4.96 -2.04
CA ILE A 127 -8.49 -4.23 -1.52
C ILE A 127 -8.90 -3.24 -2.60
N CYS A 128 -10.15 -3.29 -3.01
CA CYS A 128 -10.68 -2.30 -3.94
C CYS A 128 -12.15 -1.99 -3.63
N GLY A 129 -12.55 -0.75 -3.88
CA GLY A 129 -13.95 -0.34 -3.75
C GLY A 129 -14.39 0.13 -2.38
N LEU A 130 -13.50 0.19 -1.39
CA LEU A 130 -13.83 0.64 -0.04
C LEU A 130 -13.67 2.16 0.15
N GLY A 131 -13.41 2.91 -0.92
CA GLY A 131 -13.07 4.32 -0.78
C GLY A 131 -11.77 4.48 0.00
N VAL A 132 -11.63 5.60 0.69
CA VAL A 132 -10.42 5.86 1.51
C VAL A 132 -10.31 4.95 2.73
N PHE A 133 -11.41 4.34 3.16
CA PHE A 133 -11.38 3.33 4.20
C PHE A 133 -10.45 2.15 3.84
N GLY A 134 -10.24 1.90 2.55
CA GLY A 134 -9.33 0.86 2.09
C GLY A 134 -7.92 0.99 2.66
N TYR A 135 -7.43 2.20 2.86
CA TYR A 135 -6.12 2.44 3.49
C TYR A 135 -6.10 1.96 4.94
N GLU A 136 -7.14 2.29 5.70
CA GLU A 136 -7.26 1.85 7.09
C GLU A 136 -7.31 0.33 7.19
N ALA A 137 -8.13 -0.30 6.34
CA ALA A 137 -8.25 -1.74 6.26
C ALA A 137 -6.92 -2.41 5.90
N ALA A 138 -6.18 -1.83 4.96
CA ALA A 138 -4.86 -2.36 4.54
C ALA A 138 -3.84 -2.30 5.68
N ILE A 139 -3.78 -1.20 6.41
CA ILE A 139 -2.86 -1.04 7.54
C ILE A 139 -3.21 -2.02 8.67
N GLU A 140 -4.49 -2.17 8.98
CA GLU A 140 -4.94 -3.15 9.97
C GLU A 140 -4.57 -4.58 9.56
N TYR A 141 -4.77 -4.92 8.29
CA TYR A 141 -4.35 -6.22 7.75
C TYR A 141 -2.84 -6.41 7.88
N ALA A 142 -2.06 -5.40 7.50
CA ALA A 142 -0.59 -5.45 7.57
C ALA A 142 -0.12 -5.70 9.02
N ALA A 143 -0.72 -5.00 9.98
CA ALA A 143 -0.39 -5.16 11.39
C ALA A 143 -0.65 -6.60 11.86
N ARG A 144 -1.80 -7.15 11.50
CA ARG A 144 -2.16 -8.54 11.84
C ARG A 144 -1.24 -9.56 11.16
N PHE A 145 -0.88 -9.29 9.90
CA PHE A 145 0.05 -10.14 9.15
C PHE A 145 1.41 -10.21 9.86
N LEU A 146 1.95 -9.05 10.23
CA LEU A 146 3.25 -8.96 10.90
C LEU A 146 3.23 -9.61 12.28
N GLU A 147 2.15 -9.44 13.04
CA GLU A 147 1.98 -10.08 14.34
C GLU A 147 1.95 -11.60 14.22
N LYS A 148 1.20 -12.13 13.26
CA LYS A 148 1.12 -13.56 13.01
C LYS A 148 2.49 -14.12 12.60
N LYS A 149 3.18 -13.42 11.68
CA LYS A 149 4.51 -13.83 11.23
C LYS A 149 5.49 -13.90 12.39
N GLU A 150 5.50 -12.91 13.27
CA GLU A 150 6.37 -12.89 14.45
C GLU A 150 6.11 -14.10 15.34
N LYS A 151 4.85 -14.42 15.62
CA LYS A 151 4.47 -15.60 16.42
C LYS A 151 4.88 -16.91 15.77
N ASP A 152 4.74 -17.03 14.46
CA ASP A 152 5.13 -18.23 13.71
C ASP A 152 6.67 -18.39 13.72
N ASP A 153 7.41 -17.31 13.56
CA ASP A 153 8.88 -17.32 13.63
C ASP A 153 9.37 -17.70 15.03
N GLU A 154 8.73 -17.21 16.09
CA GLU A 154 9.04 -17.58 17.47
C GLU A 154 8.83 -19.07 17.71
N LYS A 155 7.72 -19.64 17.22
CA LYS A 155 7.45 -21.08 17.33
C LYS A 155 8.48 -21.93 16.58
N ALA A 156 8.93 -21.45 15.42
CA ALA A 156 9.93 -22.17 14.62
C ALA A 156 11.31 -22.21 15.28
N ARG A 157 11.59 -21.34 16.26
CA ARG A 157 12.85 -21.31 17.01
C ARG A 157 12.86 -22.28 18.20
N LEU A 158 11.70 -22.82 18.57
CA LEU A 158 11.56 -23.79 19.64
C LEU A 158 11.76 -25.22 19.12
#